data_0a157b1bebd58cce2b0334fe256ffce2
#
_entry.id   0a157b1bebd58cce2b0334fe256ffce2
#
_cell.length_a   1.000
_cell.length_b   1.000
_cell.length_c   1.000
_cell.angle_alpha   90.00
_cell.angle_beta   90.00
_cell.angle_gamma   90.00
#
_symmetry.space_group_name_H-M   'P 1'
#
loop_
_entity.id
_entity.type
_entity.pdbx_description
1 polymer ?
#
loop_
_entity_poly.entity_id
_entity_poly.type
_entity_poly.pdbx_seq_one_letter_code
_entity_poly.pdbx_strand_id
1 'polypeptide(L)'
;MIKSKPINGFPSKIENSSLDYPKSSNPYLFKLFFNYLGVASRGGGKTFNLVKIIKEFENNDMKTSDGVKHPIRTILISPTYDANKGLFDNLKSLSPTDIHEEYKEETLKEIIDDVKGIIEEVKIFKEYKYAYELVQKPRRIKSRN
;
A
#
# COMPACT_ATOMS: atom_id res chain seq x y z
N MET A 1 -1.88 -38.65 -20.11
CA MET A 1 -2.87 -37.80 -19.43
C MET A 1 -2.33 -37.49 -18.03
N ILE A 2 -1.76 -36.30 -17.80
CA ILE A 2 -1.19 -35.89 -16.53
C ILE A 2 -2.36 -35.48 -15.64
N LYS A 3 -2.68 -36.30 -14.64
CA LYS A 3 -3.67 -35.92 -13.62
C LYS A 3 -3.01 -34.93 -12.68
N SER A 4 -3.32 -33.64 -12.81
CA SER A 4 -2.95 -32.64 -11.80
C SER A 4 -3.69 -32.96 -10.51
N LYS A 5 -2.95 -33.24 -9.42
CA LYS A 5 -3.52 -33.25 -8.09
C LYS A 5 -3.81 -31.81 -7.69
N PRO A 6 -4.98 -31.49 -7.13
CA PRO A 6 -5.20 -30.18 -6.57
C PRO A 6 -4.18 -29.92 -5.45
N ILE A 7 -3.55 -28.76 -5.48
CA ILE A 7 -2.65 -28.32 -4.40
C ILE A 7 -3.55 -27.97 -3.21
N ASN A 8 -3.80 -28.93 -2.35
CA ASN A 8 -4.45 -28.72 -1.07
C ASN A 8 -3.42 -28.11 -0.10
N GLY A 9 -3.35 -26.81 -0.01
CA GLY A 9 -2.37 -26.17 0.85
C GLY A 9 -2.61 -24.70 1.19
N PHE A 10 -3.60 -24.09 0.57
CA PHE A 10 -3.99 -22.75 1.03
C PHE A 10 -5.06 -22.87 2.10
N PRO A 11 -4.87 -22.27 3.28
CA PRO A 11 -5.93 -22.20 4.26
C PRO A 11 -7.14 -21.52 3.62
N SER A 12 -8.24 -22.21 3.51
CA SER A 12 -9.48 -21.73 2.89
C SER A 12 -10.17 -20.62 3.68
N LYS A 13 -9.63 -20.28 4.85
CA LYS A 13 -10.03 -19.13 5.67
C LYS A 13 -8.78 -18.56 6.32
N ILE A 14 -8.38 -17.38 5.88
CA ILE A 14 -7.65 -16.48 6.75
C ILE A 14 -8.68 -16.06 7.79
N GLU A 15 -8.62 -16.68 8.96
CA GLU A 15 -9.45 -16.26 10.09
C GLU A 15 -9.21 -14.76 10.30
N ASN A 16 -10.29 -14.02 10.40
CA ASN A 16 -10.37 -12.58 10.53
C ASN A 16 -9.22 -12.04 11.35
N SER A 17 -8.20 -11.51 10.65
CA SER A 17 -7.34 -10.55 11.30
C SER A 17 -8.27 -9.39 11.67
N SER A 18 -8.33 -9.04 12.94
CA SER A 18 -9.07 -7.89 13.46
C SER A 18 -8.55 -6.55 12.90
N LEU A 19 -7.64 -6.61 11.93
CA LEU A 19 -7.04 -5.47 11.26
C LEU A 19 -7.96 -5.01 10.12
N ASP A 20 -8.41 -3.78 10.24
CA ASP A 20 -9.15 -3.11 9.19
C ASP A 20 -8.18 -2.60 8.12
N TYR A 21 -8.10 -3.30 7.01
CA TYR A 21 -7.26 -2.93 5.89
C TYR A 21 -7.98 -1.94 4.96
N PRO A 22 -7.28 -0.94 4.42
CA PRO A 22 -7.82 -0.06 3.40
C PRO A 22 -8.29 -0.87 2.19
N LYS A 23 -9.49 -0.55 1.71
CA LYS A 23 -10.09 -1.15 0.52
C LYS A 23 -10.25 -0.09 -0.56
N SER A 24 -10.05 -0.48 -1.81
CA SER A 24 -10.33 0.39 -2.93
C SER A 24 -11.83 0.62 -3.09
N SER A 25 -12.21 1.83 -3.51
CA SER A 25 -13.56 2.12 -3.97
C SER A 25 -13.92 1.38 -5.26
N ASN A 26 -12.94 0.93 -6.03
CA ASN A 26 -13.12 0.13 -7.22
C ASN A 26 -13.10 -1.38 -6.86
N PRO A 27 -14.22 -2.11 -6.99
CA PRO A 27 -14.29 -3.52 -6.63
C PRO A 27 -13.48 -4.44 -7.55
N TYR A 28 -13.06 -3.95 -8.72
CA TYR A 28 -12.27 -4.71 -9.68
C TYR A 28 -10.77 -4.60 -9.46
N LEU A 29 -10.31 -3.70 -8.59
CA LEU A 29 -8.91 -3.62 -8.24
C LEU A 29 -8.49 -4.78 -7.33
N PHE A 30 -7.23 -5.15 -7.43
CA PHE A 30 -6.62 -6.13 -6.55
C PHE A 30 -6.74 -5.70 -5.09
N LYS A 31 -6.99 -6.66 -4.21
CA LYS A 31 -6.92 -6.42 -2.76
C LYS A 31 -5.48 -6.18 -2.36
N LEU A 32 -5.26 -5.46 -1.26
CA LEU A 32 -3.93 -5.28 -0.70
C LEU A 32 -3.24 -6.64 -0.44
N PHE A 33 -1.91 -6.61 -0.42
CA PHE A 33 -1.04 -7.79 -0.21
C PHE A 33 -1.11 -8.81 -1.36
N PHE A 34 -1.29 -8.35 -2.58
CA PHE A 34 -1.15 -9.18 -3.77
C PHE A 34 0.26 -9.07 -4.36
N ASN A 35 0.68 -10.12 -5.05
CA ASN A 35 1.87 -10.10 -5.89
C ASN A 35 1.42 -10.16 -7.36
N TYR A 36 2.01 -9.30 -8.18
CA TYR A 36 1.77 -9.27 -9.61
C TYR A 36 3.03 -9.63 -10.37
N LEU A 37 2.97 -10.66 -11.20
CA LEU A 37 4.04 -11.06 -12.10
C LEU A 37 3.62 -10.82 -13.55
N GLY A 38 4.26 -9.84 -14.19
CA GLY A 38 4.03 -9.55 -15.61
C GLY A 38 5.12 -10.17 -16.49
N VAL A 39 4.75 -11.12 -17.32
CA VAL A 39 5.67 -11.77 -18.27
C VAL A 39 5.20 -11.49 -19.70
N ALA A 40 6.09 -10.90 -20.49
CA ALA A 40 5.84 -10.68 -21.92
C ALA A 40 7.17 -10.48 -22.65
N SER A 41 7.17 -10.63 -23.96
CA SER A 41 8.30 -10.31 -24.81
C SER A 41 8.67 -8.80 -24.74
N ARG A 42 9.83 -8.44 -25.28
CA ARG A 42 10.21 -7.03 -25.44
C ARG A 42 9.14 -6.31 -26.29
N GLY A 43 8.72 -5.14 -25.87
CA GLY A 43 7.65 -4.39 -26.55
C GLY A 43 6.22 -4.86 -26.21
N GLY A 44 6.05 -5.92 -25.42
CA GLY A 44 4.73 -6.47 -25.05
C GLY A 44 3.93 -5.66 -24.01
N GLY A 45 4.30 -4.42 -23.77
CA GLY A 45 3.50 -3.49 -22.93
C GLY A 45 3.53 -3.76 -21.43
N LYS A 46 4.50 -4.54 -20.91
CA LYS A 46 4.59 -4.85 -19.46
C LYS A 46 4.59 -3.61 -18.58
N THR A 47 5.50 -2.68 -18.86
CA THR A 47 5.64 -1.44 -18.10
C THR A 47 4.42 -0.56 -18.24
N PHE A 48 3.85 -0.47 -19.43
CA PHE A 48 2.61 0.28 -19.67
C PHE A 48 1.45 -0.26 -18.83
N ASN A 49 1.26 -1.58 -18.82
CA ASN A 49 0.20 -2.21 -18.03
C ASN A 49 0.43 -2.03 -16.52
N LEU A 50 1.68 -2.13 -16.05
CA LEU A 50 2.01 -1.89 -14.66
C LEU A 50 1.68 -0.45 -14.25
N VAL A 51 2.10 0.54 -15.02
CA VAL A 51 1.79 1.95 -14.77
C VAL A 51 0.29 2.20 -14.78
N LYS A 52 -0.46 1.55 -15.68
CA LYS A 52 -1.90 1.64 -15.73
C LYS A 52 -2.57 1.09 -14.46
N ILE A 53 -2.10 -0.05 -13.96
CA ILE A 53 -2.59 -0.63 -12.69
C ILE A 53 -2.31 0.34 -11.52
N ILE A 54 -1.10 0.91 -11.42
CA ILE A 54 -0.76 1.86 -10.36
C ILE A 54 -1.65 3.09 -10.43
N LYS A 55 -1.91 3.63 -11.63
CA LYS A 55 -2.83 4.75 -11.83
C LYS A 55 -4.25 4.46 -11.36
N GLU A 56 -4.73 3.23 -11.57
CA GLU A 56 -6.04 2.84 -11.05
C GLU A 56 -6.07 2.87 -9.51
N PHE A 57 -5.00 2.48 -8.85
CA PHE A 57 -4.88 2.64 -7.40
C PHE A 57 -4.79 4.11 -6.96
N GLU A 58 -4.10 4.97 -7.71
CA GLU A 58 -4.02 6.41 -7.43
C GLU A 58 -5.37 7.13 -7.58
N ASN A 59 -6.15 6.73 -8.58
CA ASN A 59 -7.42 7.35 -8.92
C ASN A 59 -8.59 6.86 -8.05
N ASN A 60 -8.41 5.72 -7.37
CA ASN A 60 -9.43 5.14 -6.51
C ASN A 60 -8.99 5.25 -5.05
N ASP A 61 -9.81 5.92 -4.25
CA ASP A 61 -9.53 6.07 -2.82
C ASP A 61 -9.38 4.72 -2.12
N MET A 62 -8.29 4.56 -1.41
CA MET A 62 -8.10 3.46 -0.47
C MET A 62 -8.60 3.89 0.90
N LYS A 63 -9.64 3.25 1.41
CA LYS A 63 -10.29 3.62 2.68
C LYS A 63 -10.42 2.44 3.62
N THR A 64 -10.22 2.70 4.90
CA THR A 64 -10.61 1.83 6.01
C THR A 64 -12.10 1.92 6.29
N SER A 65 -12.64 1.03 7.11
CA SER A 65 -14.09 0.98 7.42
C SER A 65 -14.60 2.26 8.11
N ASP A 66 -13.72 3.00 8.79
CA ASP A 66 -14.00 4.30 9.39
C ASP A 66 -14.00 5.47 8.37
N GLY A 67 -13.79 5.18 7.09
CA GLY A 67 -13.76 6.16 6.00
C GLY A 67 -12.45 6.94 5.86
N VAL A 68 -11.43 6.62 6.65
CA VAL A 68 -10.12 7.27 6.54
C VAL A 68 -9.45 6.86 5.23
N LYS A 69 -9.01 7.86 4.47
CA LYS A 69 -8.26 7.66 3.22
C LYS A 69 -6.80 7.38 3.52
N HIS A 70 -6.25 6.41 2.81
CA HIS A 70 -4.84 6.04 2.86
C HIS A 70 -4.18 6.32 1.51
N PRO A 71 -3.23 7.26 1.45
CA PRO A 71 -2.49 7.54 0.22
C PRO A 71 -1.60 6.35 -0.15
N ILE A 72 -1.35 6.20 -1.45
CA ILE A 72 -0.45 5.20 -1.98
C ILE A 72 0.93 5.84 -2.14
N ARG A 73 1.97 5.10 -1.79
CA ARG A 73 3.37 5.40 -2.11
C ARG A 73 3.88 4.30 -3.04
N THR A 74 4.44 4.69 -4.16
CA THR A 74 5.07 3.78 -5.11
C THR A 74 6.59 3.88 -4.96
N ILE A 75 7.25 2.74 -4.81
CA ILE A 75 8.70 2.63 -4.81
C ILE A 75 9.08 1.85 -6.05
N LEU A 76 9.93 2.42 -6.88
CA LEU A 76 10.35 1.85 -8.15
C LEU A 76 11.82 1.41 -8.09
N ILE A 77 12.06 0.15 -8.36
CA ILE A 77 13.42 -0.37 -8.60
C ILE A 77 13.47 -0.84 -10.04
N SER A 78 14.14 -0.09 -10.91
CA SER A 78 14.18 -0.39 -12.34
C SER A 78 15.48 0.08 -12.99
N PRO A 79 16.29 -0.82 -13.53
CA PRO A 79 17.51 -0.45 -14.27
C PRO A 79 17.22 0.21 -15.62
N THR A 80 15.95 0.23 -16.04
CA THR A 80 15.52 0.83 -17.32
C THR A 80 14.61 2.03 -17.08
N TYR A 81 14.71 2.68 -15.91
CA TYR A 81 13.87 3.83 -15.58
C TYR A 81 13.99 4.93 -16.62
N ASP A 82 15.22 5.35 -16.98
CA ASP A 82 15.46 6.43 -17.94
C ASP A 82 14.79 6.17 -19.29
N ALA A 83 14.85 4.94 -19.78
CA ALA A 83 14.22 4.56 -21.03
C ALA A 83 12.69 4.60 -21.00
N ASN A 84 12.08 4.54 -19.82
CA ASN A 84 10.64 4.52 -19.58
C ASN A 84 10.14 5.73 -18.78
N LYS A 85 10.99 6.72 -18.58
CA LYS A 85 10.70 7.89 -17.73
C LYS A 85 9.37 8.53 -18.04
N GLY A 86 9.04 8.76 -19.29
CA GLY A 86 7.77 9.37 -19.70
C GLY A 86 6.51 8.60 -19.29
N LEU A 87 6.63 7.28 -19.03
CA LEU A 87 5.51 6.49 -18.49
C LEU A 87 5.38 6.69 -16.97
N PHE A 88 6.51 6.70 -16.25
CA PHE A 88 6.55 6.80 -14.80
C PHE A 88 6.31 8.21 -14.28
N ASP A 89 6.73 9.25 -15.01
CA ASP A 89 6.54 10.67 -14.63
C ASP A 89 5.06 11.06 -14.47
N ASN A 90 4.16 10.25 -15.00
CA ASN A 90 2.73 10.44 -14.85
C ASN A 90 2.15 9.85 -13.54
N LEU A 91 2.96 9.20 -12.73
CA LEU A 91 2.53 8.66 -11.43
C LEU A 91 2.67 9.71 -10.34
N LYS A 92 1.56 10.00 -9.65
CA LYS A 92 1.53 10.95 -8.53
C LYS A 92 2.08 10.36 -7.24
N SER A 93 2.00 9.05 -7.11
CA SER A 93 2.46 8.28 -5.94
C SER A 93 3.96 8.00 -5.95
N LEU A 94 4.66 8.29 -7.06
CA LEU A 94 6.08 8.05 -7.23
C LEU A 94 6.87 9.35 -6.98
N SER A 95 7.62 9.39 -5.89
CA SER A 95 8.55 10.47 -5.61
C SER A 95 9.90 10.24 -6.29
N PRO A 96 10.65 11.27 -6.70
CA PRO A 96 12.02 11.13 -7.19
C PRO A 96 12.95 10.39 -6.20
N THR A 97 12.70 10.51 -4.91
CA THR A 97 13.46 9.82 -3.84
C THR A 97 13.16 8.31 -3.76
N ASP A 98 12.07 7.87 -4.38
CA ASP A 98 11.62 6.49 -4.37
C ASP A 98 12.00 5.73 -5.65
N ILE A 99 12.88 6.31 -6.47
CA ILE A 99 13.37 5.72 -7.72
C ILE A 99 14.78 5.20 -7.50
N HIS A 100 14.97 3.91 -7.73
CA HIS A 100 16.25 3.23 -7.61
C HIS A 100 16.56 2.49 -8.92
N GLU A 101 17.73 2.74 -9.49
CA GLU A 101 18.14 2.11 -10.76
C GLU A 101 18.65 0.69 -10.56
N GLU A 102 19.13 0.37 -9.37
CA GLU A 102 19.69 -0.94 -9.05
C GLU A 102 19.01 -1.55 -7.83
N TYR A 103 18.84 -2.86 -7.88
CA TYR A 103 18.48 -3.62 -6.69
C TYR A 103 19.72 -3.84 -5.83
N LYS A 104 19.71 -3.31 -4.61
CA LYS A 104 20.70 -3.54 -3.56
C LYS A 104 20.00 -3.92 -2.27
N GLU A 105 20.57 -4.86 -1.52
CA GLU A 105 19.99 -5.29 -0.25
C GLU A 105 19.96 -4.14 0.76
N GLU A 106 21.00 -3.29 0.74
CA GLU A 106 21.09 -2.09 1.57
C GLU A 106 19.94 -1.13 1.29
N THR A 107 19.68 -0.86 0.01
CA THR A 107 18.55 0.00 -0.42
C THR A 107 17.21 -0.55 0.06
N LEU A 108 17.02 -1.86 -0.01
CA LEU A 108 15.81 -2.48 0.48
C LEU A 108 15.67 -2.35 2.01
N LYS A 109 16.77 -2.49 2.75
CA LYS A 109 16.77 -2.27 4.21
C LYS A 109 16.42 -0.82 4.56
N GLU A 110 17.02 0.15 3.87
CA GLU A 110 16.72 1.58 4.06
C GLU A 110 15.24 1.88 3.81
N ILE A 111 14.64 1.35 2.74
CA ILE A 111 13.23 1.49 2.43
C ILE A 111 12.35 0.89 3.56
N ILE A 112 12.70 -0.30 4.04
CA ILE A 112 11.97 -0.97 5.11
C ILE A 112 12.05 -0.16 6.41
N ASP A 113 13.22 0.37 6.74
CA ASP A 113 13.42 1.14 7.96
C ASP A 113 12.71 2.50 7.89
N ASP A 114 12.69 3.15 6.72
CA ASP A 114 11.89 4.37 6.48
C ASP A 114 10.39 4.10 6.69
N VAL A 115 9.85 3.03 6.12
CA VAL A 115 8.45 2.64 6.32
C VAL A 115 8.13 2.34 7.78
N LYS A 116 9.03 1.66 8.50
CA LYS A 116 8.86 1.41 9.95
C LYS A 116 8.86 2.71 10.73
N GLY A 117 9.75 3.65 10.40
CA GLY A 117 9.78 4.99 11.01
C GLY A 117 8.45 5.72 10.87
N ILE A 118 7.89 5.74 9.67
CA ILE A 118 6.57 6.35 9.41
C ILE A 118 5.47 5.66 10.25
N ILE A 119 5.49 4.35 10.38
CA ILE A 119 4.51 3.61 11.19
C ILE A 119 4.60 4.03 12.67
N GLU A 120 5.81 4.16 13.21
CA GLU A 120 6.00 4.61 14.60
C GLU A 120 5.52 6.05 14.80
N GLU A 121 5.82 6.97 13.88
CA GLU A 121 5.33 8.35 13.94
C GLU A 121 3.78 8.40 13.94
N VAL A 122 3.14 7.60 13.10
CA VAL A 122 1.67 7.51 13.06
C VAL A 122 1.09 6.97 14.36
N LYS A 123 1.74 6.00 15.01
CA LYS A 123 1.31 5.49 16.32
C LYS A 123 1.38 6.58 17.37
N ILE A 124 2.54 7.26 17.47
CA ILE A 124 2.75 8.37 18.40
C ILE A 124 1.71 9.46 18.19
N PHE A 125 1.45 9.85 16.94
CA PHE A 125 0.44 10.85 16.62
C PHE A 125 -0.97 10.44 17.08
N LYS A 126 -1.35 9.17 16.88
CA LYS A 126 -2.65 8.65 17.34
C LYS A 126 -2.76 8.69 18.87
N GLU A 127 -1.71 8.36 19.59
CA GLU A 127 -1.68 8.42 21.05
C GLU A 127 -1.84 9.85 21.55
N TYR A 128 -1.12 10.82 20.98
CA TYR A 128 -1.27 12.23 21.32
C TYR A 128 -2.67 12.76 21.00
N LYS A 129 -3.21 12.40 19.85
CA LYS A 129 -4.58 12.78 19.47
C LYS A 129 -5.61 12.23 20.45
N TYR A 130 -5.50 10.97 20.84
CA TYR A 130 -6.37 10.36 21.82
C TYR A 130 -6.29 11.06 23.20
N ALA A 131 -5.06 11.33 23.68
CA ALA A 131 -4.85 12.03 24.93
C ALA A 131 -5.45 13.44 24.88
N TYR A 132 -5.27 14.17 23.79
CA TYR A 132 -5.83 15.50 23.57
C TYR A 132 -7.36 15.49 23.60
N GLU A 133 -7.98 14.54 22.93
CA GLU A 133 -9.45 14.38 22.94
C GLU A 133 -10.00 14.05 24.33
N LEU A 134 -9.28 13.27 25.14
CA LEU A 134 -9.67 12.98 26.52
C LEU A 134 -9.66 14.23 27.40
N VAL A 135 -8.68 15.12 27.20
CA VAL A 135 -8.58 16.37 27.97
C VAL A 135 -9.68 17.35 27.57
N GLN A 136 -10.07 17.38 26.30
CA GLN A 136 -11.09 18.30 25.80
C GLN A 136 -12.54 17.85 26.08
N LYS A 137 -12.79 16.59 26.45
CA LYS A 137 -14.12 16.16 26.84
C LYS A 137 -14.50 16.80 28.18
N PRO A 138 -15.53 17.68 28.23
CA PRO A 138 -15.94 18.27 29.48
C PRO A 138 -16.33 17.15 30.45
N ARG A 139 -15.74 17.13 31.65
CA ARG A 139 -16.14 16.23 32.71
C ARG A 139 -17.60 16.53 33.00
N ARG A 140 -18.52 15.65 32.61
CA ARG A 140 -19.89 15.67 33.10
C ARG A 140 -19.83 15.45 34.61
N ILE A 141 -19.87 16.54 35.36
CA ILE A 141 -20.09 16.49 36.82
C ILE A 141 -21.49 15.94 36.98
N LYS A 142 -21.59 14.67 37.38
CA LYS A 142 -22.85 14.14 37.85
C LYS A 142 -23.18 14.91 39.13
N SER A 143 -24.09 15.88 39.03
CA SER A 143 -24.72 16.45 40.22
C SER A 143 -25.44 15.30 40.95
N ARG A 144 -24.91 14.93 42.12
CA ARG A 144 -25.63 14.10 43.04
C ARG A 144 -26.73 14.99 43.65
N ASN A 145 -27.97 14.70 43.27
CA ASN A 145 -29.12 15.06 44.07
C ASN A 145 -29.37 13.94 45.09
#